data_845e770b1864256c129f8928d63f832f
#
_entry.id   845e770b1864256c129f8928d63f832f
#
_cell.length_a   1.000
_cell.length_b   1.000
_cell.length_c   1.000
_cell.angle_alpha   90.00
_cell.angle_beta   90.00
_cell.angle_gamma   90.00
#
_symmetry.space_group_name_H-M   'P 1'
#
loop_
_entity.id
_entity.type
_entity.pdbx_description
1 polymer ?
#
loop_
_entity_poly.entity_id
_entity_poly.type
_entity_poly.pdbx_seq_one_letter_code
_entity_poly.pdbx_strand_id
1 'polypeptide(L)'
;AEAVDRLFDSVESELGTVDVLVNNVGAFAPSHWEALSVERWREVMATNVDATYLCCRRAVPAMREAEWGRIVNVGYAGSEKGLVNPKNAPYFIAKTGVLLFTRMLAADTTDDGITVNAISPYVVDTSDAFPEDAPRGRWASVDDLVAVLEFFLSAAAEYVSGENVEVDGGYLPETV
;
A
#
# COMPACT_ATOMS: atom_id res chain seq x y z
N ALA A 1 -17.39 -4.42 -1.63
CA ALA A 1 -18.01 -3.13 -1.29
C ALA A 1 -18.71 -3.21 0.08
N GLU A 2 -19.81 -3.97 0.23
CA GLU A 2 -20.61 -4.02 1.47
C GLU A 2 -19.80 -4.25 2.77
N ALA A 3 -18.74 -5.06 2.74
CA ALA A 3 -17.90 -5.29 3.92
C ALA A 3 -17.10 -4.04 4.32
N VAL A 4 -16.64 -3.27 3.33
CA VAL A 4 -15.96 -2.00 3.56
C VAL A 4 -16.95 -0.96 4.08
N ASP A 5 -18.14 -0.89 3.50
CA ASP A 5 -19.17 0.04 3.97
C ASP A 5 -19.53 -0.23 5.45
N ARG A 6 -19.78 -1.49 5.82
CA ARG A 6 -20.04 -1.86 7.23
C ARG A 6 -18.87 -1.53 8.16
N LEU A 7 -17.62 -1.72 7.70
CA LEU A 7 -16.43 -1.36 8.49
C LEU A 7 -16.42 0.15 8.79
N PHE A 8 -16.57 0.96 7.74
CA PHE A 8 -16.57 2.42 7.90
C PHE A 8 -17.74 2.91 8.75
N ASP A 9 -18.96 2.39 8.51
CA ASP A 9 -20.14 2.73 9.31
C ASP A 9 -19.92 2.44 10.80
N SER A 10 -19.28 1.29 11.13
CA SER A 10 -18.94 0.94 12.51
C SER A 10 -17.91 1.91 13.11
N VAL A 11 -16.83 2.17 12.40
CA VAL A 11 -15.77 3.11 12.85
C VAL A 11 -16.34 4.50 13.04
N GLU A 12 -17.07 5.01 12.05
CA GLU A 12 -17.63 6.37 12.09
C GLU A 12 -18.67 6.55 13.18
N SER A 13 -19.44 5.49 13.49
CA SER A 13 -20.42 5.55 14.60
C SER A 13 -19.77 5.62 15.99
N GLU A 14 -18.55 5.08 16.14
CA GLU A 14 -17.86 5.00 17.44
C GLU A 14 -16.80 6.08 17.62
N LEU A 15 -16.08 6.44 16.56
CA LEU A 15 -14.87 7.26 16.61
C LEU A 15 -14.98 8.56 15.79
N GLY A 16 -15.98 8.71 14.95
CA GLY A 16 -16.11 9.83 14.02
C GLY A 16 -15.50 9.53 12.66
N THR A 17 -15.37 10.55 11.82
CA THR A 17 -14.86 10.45 10.46
C THR A 17 -13.41 9.94 10.39
N VAL A 18 -13.09 9.26 9.32
CA VAL A 18 -11.73 8.74 9.07
C VAL A 18 -10.87 9.84 8.46
N ASP A 19 -9.95 10.39 9.24
CA ASP A 19 -9.00 11.42 8.81
C ASP A 19 -7.69 10.83 8.26
N VAL A 20 -7.32 9.65 8.74
CA VAL A 20 -6.13 8.90 8.32
C VAL A 20 -6.52 7.51 7.88
N LEU A 21 -6.10 7.12 6.67
CA LEU A 21 -6.33 5.80 6.12
C LEU A 21 -5.00 5.12 5.78
N VAL A 22 -4.74 3.96 6.38
CA VAL A 22 -3.59 3.11 6.03
C VAL A 22 -4.08 1.81 5.40
N ASN A 23 -3.87 1.65 4.10
CA ASN A 23 -4.22 0.45 3.35
C ASN A 23 -3.05 -0.54 3.36
N ASN A 24 -2.99 -1.36 4.40
CA ASN A 24 -1.92 -2.35 4.58
C ASN A 24 -2.34 -3.78 4.23
N VAL A 25 -3.61 -4.13 4.39
CA VAL A 25 -4.10 -5.50 4.19
C VAL A 25 -3.94 -5.96 2.75
N GLY A 26 -3.43 -7.18 2.56
CA GLY A 26 -3.32 -7.79 1.24
C GLY A 26 -2.84 -9.24 1.32
N ALA A 27 -3.46 -10.13 0.54
CA ALA A 27 -3.07 -11.52 0.45
C ALA A 27 -1.81 -11.68 -0.40
N PHE A 28 -0.92 -12.59 0.04
CA PHE A 28 0.25 -13.03 -0.68
C PHE A 28 0.07 -14.49 -1.10
N ALA A 29 0.36 -14.84 -2.34
CA ALA A 29 0.11 -16.19 -2.87
C ALA A 29 1.28 -16.66 -3.74
N PRO A 30 2.41 -17.07 -3.13
CA PRO A 30 3.61 -17.49 -3.87
C PRO A 30 3.34 -18.80 -4.61
N SER A 31 2.91 -18.70 -5.85
CA SER A 31 2.69 -19.84 -6.76
C SER A 31 3.04 -19.43 -8.19
N HIS A 32 3.57 -20.36 -8.96
CA HIS A 32 3.80 -20.13 -10.39
C HIS A 32 2.46 -19.82 -11.07
N TRP A 33 2.45 -18.86 -11.99
CA TRP A 33 1.21 -18.36 -12.57
C TRP A 33 0.35 -19.45 -13.25
N GLU A 34 0.97 -20.48 -13.85
CA GLU A 34 0.26 -21.61 -14.47
C GLU A 34 -0.43 -22.52 -13.44
N ALA A 35 0.12 -22.63 -12.24
CA ALA A 35 -0.43 -23.46 -11.16
C ALA A 35 -1.42 -22.72 -10.27
N LEU A 36 -1.57 -21.41 -10.47
CA LEU A 36 -2.45 -20.57 -9.67
C LEU A 36 -3.90 -20.74 -10.12
N SER A 37 -4.82 -21.05 -9.18
CA SER A 37 -6.24 -21.10 -9.52
C SER A 37 -6.81 -19.69 -9.76
N VAL A 38 -7.88 -19.63 -10.56
CA VAL A 38 -8.58 -18.37 -10.84
C VAL A 38 -9.17 -17.75 -9.56
N GLU A 39 -9.62 -18.57 -8.62
CA GLU A 39 -10.13 -18.14 -7.32
C GLU A 39 -9.05 -17.47 -6.50
N ARG A 40 -7.86 -18.06 -6.45
CA ARG A 40 -6.72 -17.47 -5.73
C ARG A 40 -6.21 -16.20 -6.38
N TRP A 41 -6.19 -16.15 -7.72
CA TRP A 41 -5.93 -14.91 -8.46
C TRP A 41 -6.89 -13.79 -8.03
N ARG A 42 -8.21 -14.07 -8.06
CA ARG A 42 -9.24 -13.09 -7.70
C ARG A 42 -9.13 -12.64 -6.24
N GLU A 43 -8.83 -13.55 -5.33
CA GLU A 43 -8.63 -13.22 -3.92
C GLU A 43 -7.46 -12.25 -3.72
N VAL A 44 -6.32 -12.49 -4.38
CA VAL A 44 -5.17 -11.59 -4.30
C VAL A 44 -5.49 -10.22 -4.88
N MET A 45 -6.15 -10.16 -6.04
CA MET A 45 -6.57 -8.88 -6.62
C MET A 45 -7.55 -8.14 -5.71
N ALA A 46 -8.57 -8.84 -5.21
CA ALA A 46 -9.62 -8.27 -4.36
C ALA A 46 -9.08 -7.75 -3.02
N THR A 47 -8.13 -8.46 -2.39
CA THR A 47 -7.60 -8.06 -1.08
C THR A 47 -6.50 -7.01 -1.17
N ASN A 48 -5.86 -6.84 -2.30
CA ASN A 48 -4.83 -5.83 -2.52
C ASN A 48 -5.40 -4.57 -3.21
N VAL A 49 -5.69 -4.64 -4.50
CA VAL A 49 -6.04 -3.43 -5.28
C VAL A 49 -7.51 -3.02 -5.07
N ASP A 50 -8.46 -3.98 -5.11
CA ASP A 50 -9.88 -3.61 -4.96
C ASP A 50 -10.16 -3.08 -3.55
N ALA A 51 -9.58 -3.71 -2.50
CA ALA A 51 -9.73 -3.25 -1.12
C ALA A 51 -9.18 -1.83 -0.94
N THR A 52 -7.99 -1.53 -1.46
CA THR A 52 -7.39 -0.19 -1.43
C THR A 52 -8.32 0.83 -2.09
N TYR A 53 -8.81 0.53 -3.31
CA TYR A 53 -9.75 1.39 -4.02
C TYR A 53 -11.03 1.64 -3.22
N LEU A 54 -11.64 0.59 -2.69
CA LEU A 54 -12.92 0.69 -1.95
C LEU A 54 -12.78 1.48 -0.66
N CYS A 55 -11.68 1.30 0.09
CA CYS A 55 -11.42 2.07 1.30
C CYS A 55 -11.17 3.55 0.99
N CYS A 56 -10.35 3.86 -0.03
CA CYS A 56 -10.14 5.24 -0.45
C CYS A 56 -11.44 5.90 -0.92
N ARG A 57 -12.25 5.20 -1.73
CA ARG A 57 -13.55 5.67 -2.20
C ARG A 57 -14.49 6.03 -1.05
N ARG A 58 -14.39 5.32 0.08
CA ARG A 58 -15.25 5.54 1.25
C ARG A 58 -14.72 6.67 2.14
N ALA A 59 -13.39 6.83 2.27
CA ALA A 59 -12.77 7.84 3.12
C ALA A 59 -12.73 9.24 2.48
N VAL A 60 -12.39 9.35 1.20
CA VAL A 60 -12.12 10.63 0.52
C VAL A 60 -13.25 11.65 0.62
N PRO A 61 -14.54 11.31 0.50
CA PRO A 61 -15.61 12.31 0.60
C PRO A 61 -15.59 13.09 1.93
N ALA A 62 -15.41 12.42 3.07
CA ALA A 62 -15.34 13.08 4.38
C ALA A 62 -14.03 13.88 4.55
N MET A 63 -12.91 13.39 4.03
CA MET A 63 -11.64 14.11 4.00
C MET A 63 -11.74 15.42 3.19
N ARG A 64 -12.45 15.40 2.06
CA ARG A 64 -12.74 16.59 1.24
C ARG A 64 -13.58 17.63 2.01
N GLU A 65 -14.61 17.19 2.72
CA GLU A 65 -15.44 18.07 3.54
C GLU A 65 -14.63 18.71 4.68
N ALA A 66 -13.66 17.98 5.22
CA ALA A 66 -12.76 18.46 6.27
C ALA A 66 -11.59 19.32 5.74
N GLU A 67 -11.38 19.37 4.41
CA GLU A 67 -10.21 19.98 3.76
C GLU A 67 -8.88 19.43 4.32
N TRP A 68 -8.90 18.18 4.79
CA TRP A 68 -7.75 17.50 5.37
C TRP A 68 -7.89 15.97 5.29
N GLY A 69 -6.80 15.31 4.95
CA GLY A 69 -6.72 13.86 4.99
C GLY A 69 -5.31 13.33 4.72
N ARG A 70 -5.04 12.13 5.24
CA ARG A 70 -3.78 11.41 5.01
C ARG A 70 -4.07 9.97 4.59
N ILE A 71 -3.63 9.60 3.41
CA ILE A 71 -3.78 8.23 2.89
C ILE A 71 -2.39 7.65 2.64
N VAL A 72 -2.12 6.49 3.23
CA VAL A 72 -0.87 5.76 3.00
C VAL A 72 -1.19 4.34 2.55
N ASN A 73 -0.78 4.01 1.34
CA ASN A 73 -0.95 2.69 0.75
C ASN A 73 0.32 1.86 0.90
N VAL A 74 0.18 0.56 1.15
CA VAL A 74 1.33 -0.34 1.22
C VAL A 74 1.53 -1.00 -0.14
N GLY A 75 2.64 -0.62 -0.79
CA GLY A 75 3.12 -1.19 -2.05
C GLY A 75 4.00 -2.42 -1.84
N TYR A 76 4.95 -2.62 -2.74
CA TYR A 76 6.02 -3.60 -2.65
C TYR A 76 7.27 -3.04 -3.36
N ALA A 77 8.43 -3.10 -2.72
CA ALA A 77 9.68 -2.58 -3.27
C ALA A 77 10.03 -3.25 -4.61
N GLY A 78 10.46 -2.45 -5.59
CA GLY A 78 10.74 -2.90 -6.94
C GLY A 78 9.53 -2.94 -7.90
N SER A 79 8.29 -2.75 -7.41
CA SER A 79 7.11 -2.76 -8.28
C SER A 79 7.16 -1.69 -9.37
N GLU A 80 7.70 -0.52 -9.07
CA GLU A 80 7.88 0.57 -10.05
C GLU A 80 9.05 0.35 -10.99
N LYS A 81 10.00 -0.48 -10.61
CA LYS A 81 11.19 -0.83 -11.40
C LYS A 81 10.94 -1.96 -12.39
N GLY A 82 9.68 -2.45 -12.46
CA GLY A 82 9.31 -3.54 -13.34
C GLY A 82 9.87 -4.89 -12.92
N LEU A 83 10.04 -5.10 -11.60
CA LEU A 83 10.46 -6.39 -11.08
C LEU A 83 9.51 -7.48 -11.54
N VAL A 84 10.03 -8.46 -12.26
CA VAL A 84 9.26 -9.58 -12.79
C VAL A 84 9.59 -10.88 -12.05
N ASN A 85 8.56 -11.53 -11.54
CA ASN A 85 8.69 -12.84 -10.92
C ASN A 85 7.52 -13.72 -11.34
N PRO A 86 7.75 -14.85 -12.06
CA PRO A 86 6.69 -15.75 -12.51
C PRO A 86 5.95 -16.44 -11.36
N LYS A 87 6.53 -16.43 -10.17
CA LYS A 87 5.83 -16.79 -8.95
C LYS A 87 5.19 -15.53 -8.36
N ASN A 88 3.92 -15.63 -7.99
CA ASN A 88 3.21 -14.52 -7.36
C ASN A 88 2.75 -13.37 -8.29
N ALA A 89 2.52 -13.69 -9.55
CA ALA A 89 2.11 -12.71 -10.56
C ALA A 89 0.94 -11.78 -10.13
N PRO A 90 -0.17 -12.26 -9.54
CA PRO A 90 -1.28 -11.37 -9.15
C PRO A 90 -0.88 -10.36 -8.07
N TYR A 91 0.01 -10.72 -7.14
CA TYR A 91 0.47 -9.83 -6.10
C TYR A 91 1.28 -8.65 -6.68
N PHE A 92 2.26 -8.95 -7.56
CA PHE A 92 3.05 -7.91 -8.21
C PHE A 92 2.18 -6.97 -9.06
N ILE A 93 1.25 -7.54 -9.84
CA ILE A 93 0.31 -6.76 -10.65
C ILE A 93 -0.55 -5.88 -9.76
N ALA A 94 -1.11 -6.42 -8.66
CA ALA A 94 -1.93 -5.68 -7.73
C ALA A 94 -1.14 -4.55 -7.04
N LYS A 95 0.08 -4.82 -6.57
CA LYS A 95 0.91 -3.80 -5.89
C LYS A 95 1.38 -2.70 -6.86
N THR A 96 1.70 -3.03 -8.11
CA THR A 96 1.93 -2.02 -9.16
C THR A 96 0.65 -1.19 -9.40
N GLY A 97 -0.52 -1.84 -9.43
CA GLY A 97 -1.81 -1.17 -9.53
C GLY A 97 -2.09 -0.22 -8.36
N VAL A 98 -1.75 -0.62 -7.13
CA VAL A 98 -1.85 0.23 -5.93
C VAL A 98 -0.98 1.47 -6.06
N LEU A 99 0.28 1.34 -6.51
CA LEU A 99 1.17 2.49 -6.70
C LEU A 99 0.67 3.45 -7.80
N LEU A 100 0.15 2.90 -8.89
CA LEU A 100 -0.46 3.71 -9.93
C LEU A 100 -1.70 4.44 -9.41
N PHE A 101 -2.57 3.76 -8.67
CA PHE A 101 -3.77 4.34 -8.06
C PHE A 101 -3.41 5.42 -7.02
N THR A 102 -2.34 5.22 -6.23
CA THR A 102 -1.81 6.23 -5.30
C THR A 102 -1.53 7.55 -6.02
N ARG A 103 -0.83 7.51 -7.16
CA ARG A 103 -0.52 8.72 -7.95
C ARG A 103 -1.76 9.34 -8.59
N MET A 104 -2.67 8.51 -9.10
CA MET A 104 -3.94 9.01 -9.66
C MET A 104 -4.78 9.72 -8.61
N LEU A 105 -4.90 9.13 -7.42
CA LEU A 105 -5.68 9.73 -6.34
C LEU A 105 -5.00 10.98 -5.78
N ALA A 106 -3.67 10.99 -5.64
CA ALA A 106 -2.92 12.18 -5.24
C ALA A 106 -3.14 13.36 -6.19
N ALA A 107 -3.16 13.10 -7.50
CA ALA A 107 -3.44 14.13 -8.50
C ALA A 107 -4.90 14.63 -8.44
N ASP A 108 -5.86 13.75 -8.15
CA ASP A 108 -7.29 14.09 -8.05
C ASP A 108 -7.64 14.89 -6.79
N THR A 109 -6.82 14.76 -5.72
CA THR A 109 -7.05 15.38 -4.41
C THR A 109 -6.10 16.54 -4.10
N THR A 110 -5.39 17.06 -5.10
CA THR A 110 -4.36 18.11 -4.92
C THR A 110 -4.89 19.36 -4.21
N ASP A 111 -6.12 19.77 -4.51
CA ASP A 111 -6.72 21.00 -3.97
C ASP A 111 -7.57 20.76 -2.70
N ASP A 112 -7.64 19.50 -2.25
CA ASP A 112 -8.53 19.09 -1.16
C ASP A 112 -7.85 19.03 0.23
N GLY A 113 -6.56 19.43 0.35
CA GLY A 113 -5.79 19.29 1.59
C GLY A 113 -5.45 17.84 1.96
N ILE A 114 -5.62 16.92 1.01
CA ILE A 114 -5.37 15.49 1.19
C ILE A 114 -4.03 15.11 0.58
N THR A 115 -3.21 14.35 1.30
CA THR A 115 -2.02 13.71 0.73
C THR A 115 -2.21 12.21 0.61
N VAL A 116 -1.74 11.64 -0.52
CA VAL A 116 -1.85 10.21 -0.81
C VAL A 116 -0.48 9.69 -1.21
N ASN A 117 0.13 8.85 -0.37
CA ASN A 117 1.46 8.32 -0.58
C ASN A 117 1.50 6.80 -0.42
N ALA A 118 2.63 6.19 -0.73
CA ALA A 118 2.85 4.76 -0.55
C ALA A 118 4.16 4.47 0.18
N ILE A 119 4.14 3.37 0.95
CA ILE A 119 5.32 2.76 1.54
C ILE A 119 5.48 1.38 0.92
N SER A 120 6.64 1.11 0.36
CA SER A 120 6.92 -0.17 -0.31
C SER A 120 8.03 -0.92 0.43
N PRO A 121 7.68 -1.83 1.34
CA PRO A 121 8.67 -2.71 1.97
C PRO A 121 9.16 -3.77 0.98
N TYR A 122 10.41 -4.25 1.17
CA TYR A 122 10.89 -5.47 0.53
C TYR A 122 10.63 -6.68 1.41
N VAL A 123 11.53 -6.99 2.33
CA VAL A 123 11.39 -8.04 3.32
C VAL A 123 11.50 -7.42 4.72
N VAL A 124 10.54 -7.73 5.55
CA VAL A 124 10.48 -7.27 6.95
C VAL A 124 10.84 -8.45 7.85
N ASP A 125 11.39 -8.19 9.01
CA ASP A 125 11.80 -9.20 10.00
C ASP A 125 10.66 -10.11 10.50
N THR A 126 9.42 -9.73 10.22
CA THR A 126 8.19 -10.51 10.46
C THR A 126 7.72 -11.33 9.26
N SER A 127 8.48 -11.35 8.14
CA SER A 127 8.10 -12.10 6.94
C SER A 127 8.26 -13.61 7.13
N ASP A 128 7.48 -14.41 6.39
CA ASP A 128 7.52 -15.87 6.44
C ASP A 128 8.72 -16.49 5.69
N ALA A 129 9.35 -15.73 4.80
CA ALA A 129 10.46 -16.19 3.97
C ALA A 129 11.51 -15.10 3.79
N PHE A 130 12.77 -15.52 3.82
CA PHE A 130 13.92 -14.64 3.73
C PHE A 130 14.84 -15.09 2.60
N PRO A 131 15.30 -14.17 1.72
CA PRO A 131 16.45 -14.40 0.83
C PRO A 131 17.73 -14.69 1.64
N GLU A 132 18.78 -15.21 0.95
CA GLU A 132 20.04 -15.57 1.63
C GLU A 132 20.75 -14.35 2.22
N ASP A 133 20.73 -13.22 1.50
CA ASP A 133 21.45 -12.00 1.89
C ASP A 133 20.49 -10.88 2.26
N ALA A 134 20.62 -10.39 3.47
CA ALA A 134 19.90 -9.21 3.95
C ALA A 134 20.61 -7.92 3.53
N PRO A 135 19.91 -6.96 2.91
CA PRO A 135 20.47 -5.62 2.68
C PRO A 135 20.98 -5.03 4.00
N ARG A 136 22.17 -4.39 3.95
CA ARG A 136 22.77 -3.74 5.12
C ARG A 136 22.98 -4.68 6.34
N GLY A 137 23.04 -6.00 6.14
CA GLY A 137 23.25 -7.00 7.18
C GLY A 137 22.05 -7.26 8.10
N ARG A 138 20.87 -6.69 7.78
CA ARG A 138 19.59 -6.96 8.47
C ARG A 138 18.40 -6.75 7.55
N TRP A 139 17.29 -7.36 7.86
CA TRP A 139 16.01 -7.06 7.26
C TRP A 139 15.41 -5.77 7.83
N ALA A 140 14.49 -5.16 7.13
CA ALA A 140 13.72 -4.04 7.65
C ALA A 140 12.94 -4.50 8.89
N SER A 141 12.86 -3.67 9.90
CA SER A 141 11.99 -3.86 11.04
C SER A 141 10.65 -3.16 10.82
N VAL A 142 9.65 -3.50 11.63
CA VAL A 142 8.39 -2.75 11.66
C VAL A 142 8.64 -1.27 11.96
N ASP A 143 9.59 -0.95 12.85
CA ASP A 143 9.92 0.43 13.21
C ASP A 143 10.50 1.23 12.01
N ASP A 144 11.24 0.58 11.09
CA ASP A 144 11.70 1.25 9.87
C ASP A 144 10.52 1.69 8.99
N LEU A 145 9.43 0.91 8.94
CA LEU A 145 8.22 1.26 8.19
C LEU A 145 7.41 2.33 8.91
N VAL A 146 7.28 2.21 10.24
CA VAL A 146 6.57 3.17 11.08
C VAL A 146 7.21 4.56 11.00
N ALA A 147 8.53 4.65 10.96
CA ALA A 147 9.22 5.94 10.81
C ALA A 147 8.84 6.68 9.51
N VAL A 148 8.69 5.94 8.40
CA VAL A 148 8.23 6.52 7.13
C VAL A 148 6.74 6.88 7.19
N LEU A 149 5.93 6.04 7.85
CA LEU A 149 4.51 6.32 8.08
C LEU A 149 4.33 7.61 8.89
N GLU A 150 5.04 7.75 10.00
CA GLU A 150 5.00 8.95 10.85
C GLU A 150 5.41 10.21 10.07
N PHE A 151 6.42 10.11 9.20
CA PHE A 151 6.78 11.22 8.30
C PHE A 151 5.60 11.61 7.40
N PHE A 152 4.97 10.66 6.70
CA PHE A 152 3.82 10.95 5.82
C PHE A 152 2.59 11.50 6.55
N LEU A 153 2.41 11.16 7.82
CA LEU A 153 1.32 11.67 8.65
C LEU A 153 1.62 13.03 9.28
N SER A 154 2.89 13.46 9.28
CA SER A 154 3.31 14.71 9.91
C SER A 154 3.05 15.93 9.01
N ALA A 155 3.05 17.12 9.62
CA ALA A 155 3.00 18.38 8.89
C ALA A 155 4.23 18.60 7.97
N ALA A 156 5.35 17.93 8.24
CA ALA A 156 6.55 18.01 7.38
C ALA A 156 6.32 17.43 5.97
N ALA A 157 5.32 16.54 5.82
CA ALA A 157 4.96 15.93 4.55
C ALA A 157 3.73 16.59 3.87
N GLU A 158 3.31 17.76 4.31
CA GLU A 158 2.11 18.44 3.77
C GLU A 158 2.20 18.69 2.26
N TYR A 159 3.39 18.89 1.73
CA TYR A 159 3.64 19.11 0.29
C TYR A 159 4.17 17.86 -0.43
N VAL A 160 4.03 16.68 0.19
CA VAL A 160 4.45 15.39 -0.36
C VAL A 160 3.21 14.55 -0.65
N SER A 161 2.87 14.37 -1.93
CA SER A 161 1.74 13.57 -2.38
C SER A 161 2.06 12.87 -3.70
N GLY A 162 1.62 11.63 -3.84
CA GLY A 162 1.89 10.79 -5.01
C GLY A 162 3.21 10.02 -4.93
N GLU A 163 3.95 10.11 -3.84
CA GLU A 163 5.26 9.50 -3.68
C GLU A 163 5.18 8.06 -3.17
N ASN A 164 6.18 7.28 -3.57
CA ASN A 164 6.42 5.93 -3.08
C ASN A 164 7.80 5.84 -2.44
N VAL A 165 7.85 5.56 -1.15
CA VAL A 165 9.11 5.34 -0.43
C VAL A 165 9.36 3.83 -0.29
N GLU A 166 10.41 3.34 -0.97
CA GLU A 166 10.86 1.97 -0.79
C GLU A 166 11.68 1.85 0.51
N VAL A 167 11.23 0.96 1.40
CA VAL A 167 11.92 0.64 2.66
C VAL A 167 12.56 -0.74 2.51
N ASP A 168 13.66 -0.78 1.78
CA ASP A 168 14.31 -1.98 1.30
C ASP A 168 15.81 -2.07 1.65
N GLY A 169 16.34 -1.09 2.40
CA GLY A 169 17.76 -1.03 2.77
C GLY A 169 18.70 -0.73 1.61
N GLY A 170 18.17 -0.31 0.44
CA GLY A 170 18.92 -0.12 -0.81
C GLY A 170 19.04 -1.41 -1.61
N TYR A 171 18.15 -2.38 -1.39
CA TYR A 171 18.07 -3.59 -2.19
C TYR A 171 17.67 -3.23 -3.63
N LEU A 172 18.60 -3.47 -4.55
CA LEU A 172 18.35 -3.39 -5.99
C LEU A 172 18.36 -4.81 -6.51
N PRO A 173 17.26 -5.34 -7.04
CA PRO A 173 17.32 -6.64 -7.70
C PRO A 173 18.34 -6.57 -8.85
N GLU A 174 19.24 -7.54 -8.91
CA GLU A 174 20.32 -7.61 -9.91
C GLU A 174 19.80 -7.75 -11.35
N THR A 175 18.51 -8.02 -11.50
CA THR A 175 17.87 -8.23 -12.80
C THR A 175 16.71 -7.25 -12.98
N VAL A 176 16.98 -6.22 -13.72
CA VAL A 176 15.98 -5.44 -14.44
C VAL A 176 16.14 -5.77 -15.92
#